data_15340f11d4cbbfecd9b64d0dca5d64cf
#
_entry.id   15340f11d4cbbfecd9b64d0dca5d64cf
#
_cell.length_a   1.000
_cell.length_b   1.000
_cell.length_c   1.000
_cell.angle_alpha   90.00
_cell.angle_beta   90.00
_cell.angle_gamma   90.00
#
_symmetry.space_group_name_H-M   'P 1'
#
loop_
_entity.id
_entity.type
_entity.pdbx_description
1 polymer ?
#
loop_
_entity_poly.entity_id
_entity_poly.type
_entity_poly.pdbx_seq_one_letter_code
_entity_poly.pdbx_strand_id
1 'polypeptide(L)'
;MEACLIRMTVAVAGEIQALKLSTDEARRLARFELGRYAAHALMMPYQAFHAAAVRARYDIDVLRSRFGVSFEQAANRLTMLQRQGASGVPFFMLEVDNAGNRFRKAGSQGFPQSRFGGGCPKLPVHVAFTQPGQVFVEAVEMPDGAEFLCIARTLEGPQGAFSERPRRTALLLGCDIGFRDEIVYGAALPGAAITAKAGSIAATPVGPACRLCERVGCLARAEPPVTRPLGLDEMVTGLSAFDFQ
;
A
#
# COMPACT_ATOMS: atom_id res chain seq x y z
N MET A 1 -10.28 17.28 10.03
CA MET A 1 -10.10 17.76 8.64
C MET A 1 -10.67 19.15 8.44
N GLU A 2 -11.91 19.41 8.82
CA GLU A 2 -12.59 20.72 8.64
C GLU A 2 -11.85 21.89 9.32
N ALA A 3 -11.48 21.77 10.59
CA ALA A 3 -10.71 22.79 11.29
C ALA A 3 -9.34 23.08 10.64
N CYS A 4 -8.74 22.07 9.99
CA CYS A 4 -7.49 22.23 9.23
C CYS A 4 -7.75 23.00 7.93
N LEU A 5 -8.83 22.68 7.23
CA LEU A 5 -9.22 23.39 6.01
C LEU A 5 -9.46 24.88 6.28
N ILE A 6 -10.11 25.22 7.39
CA ILE A 6 -10.35 26.63 7.78
C ILE A 6 -9.02 27.37 7.98
N ARG A 7 -8.06 26.80 8.70
CA ARG A 7 -6.77 27.44 8.99
C ARG A 7 -5.84 27.52 7.79
N MET A 8 -5.93 26.57 6.87
CA MET A 8 -5.03 26.46 5.71
C MET A 8 -5.71 26.79 4.38
N THR A 9 -6.92 27.36 4.41
CA THR A 9 -7.71 27.61 3.20
C THR A 9 -6.93 28.41 2.14
N VAL A 10 -6.19 29.43 2.55
CA VAL A 10 -5.41 30.26 1.63
C VAL A 10 -4.27 29.46 0.97
N ALA A 11 -3.51 28.70 1.77
CA ALA A 11 -2.42 27.89 1.26
C ALA A 11 -2.93 26.78 0.32
N VAL A 12 -3.97 26.06 0.72
CA VAL A 12 -4.59 25.00 -0.09
C VAL A 12 -5.17 25.58 -1.38
N ALA A 13 -5.80 26.75 -1.34
CA ALA A 13 -6.33 27.41 -2.53
C ALA A 13 -5.22 27.81 -3.52
N GLY A 14 -4.09 28.34 -3.02
CA GLY A 14 -2.94 28.67 -3.84
C GLY A 14 -2.34 27.44 -4.57
N GLU A 15 -2.17 26.31 -3.84
CA GLU A 15 -1.69 25.07 -4.43
C GLU A 15 -2.66 24.51 -5.50
N ILE A 16 -3.97 24.55 -5.25
CA ILE A 16 -4.98 24.10 -6.23
C ILE A 16 -4.93 24.96 -7.49
N GLN A 17 -4.73 26.26 -7.35
CA GLN A 17 -4.61 27.17 -8.50
C GLN A 17 -3.35 26.88 -9.31
N ALA A 18 -2.23 26.55 -8.64
CA ALA A 18 -0.98 26.20 -9.30
C ALA A 18 -1.09 24.89 -10.11
N LEU A 19 -1.94 23.94 -9.69
CA LEU A 19 -2.14 22.65 -10.39
C LEU A 19 -2.88 22.78 -11.73
N LYS A 20 -3.48 23.92 -12.06
CA LYS A 20 -4.20 24.20 -13.33
C LYS A 20 -5.17 23.07 -13.75
N LEU A 21 -5.93 22.55 -12.79
CA LEU A 21 -6.89 21.46 -13.01
C LEU A 21 -8.04 21.91 -13.92
N SER A 22 -8.39 21.07 -14.88
CA SER A 22 -9.34 21.41 -15.96
C SER A 22 -10.80 21.35 -15.52
N THR A 23 -11.17 20.55 -14.51
CA THR A 23 -12.55 20.36 -14.09
C THR A 23 -12.78 20.76 -12.63
N ASP A 24 -14.02 21.08 -12.28
CA ASP A 24 -14.41 21.41 -10.90
C ASP A 24 -14.36 20.20 -9.99
N GLU A 25 -14.65 19.01 -10.51
CA GLU A 25 -14.52 17.74 -9.80
C GLU A 25 -13.07 17.49 -9.40
N ALA A 26 -12.14 17.67 -10.34
CA ALA A 26 -10.71 17.53 -10.07
C ALA A 26 -10.24 18.53 -8.99
N ARG A 27 -10.73 19.77 -9.02
CA ARG A 27 -10.43 20.78 -7.99
C ARG A 27 -10.99 20.40 -6.62
N ARG A 28 -12.21 19.84 -6.56
CA ARG A 28 -12.81 19.34 -5.30
C ARG A 28 -12.00 18.18 -4.72
N LEU A 29 -11.61 17.20 -5.55
CA LEU A 29 -10.75 16.08 -5.13
C LEU A 29 -9.40 16.58 -4.63
N ALA A 30 -8.75 17.49 -5.35
CA ALA A 30 -7.49 18.08 -4.92
C ALA A 30 -7.61 18.80 -3.58
N ARG A 31 -8.68 19.57 -3.37
CA ARG A 31 -8.96 20.23 -2.08
C ARG A 31 -9.12 19.23 -0.95
N PHE A 32 -9.82 18.13 -1.19
CA PHE A 32 -10.01 17.08 -0.20
C PHE A 32 -8.66 16.41 0.17
N GLU A 33 -7.84 16.05 -0.83
CA GLU A 33 -6.56 15.40 -0.61
C GLU A 33 -5.53 16.33 0.07
N LEU A 34 -5.44 17.58 -0.37
CA LEU A 34 -4.57 18.58 0.27
C LEU A 34 -5.02 18.91 1.69
N GLY A 35 -6.34 18.97 1.93
CA GLY A 35 -6.89 19.15 3.27
C GLY A 35 -6.54 17.98 4.20
N ARG A 36 -6.60 16.75 3.71
CA ARG A 36 -6.20 15.56 4.45
C ARG A 36 -4.70 15.56 4.74
N TYR A 37 -3.87 15.90 3.75
CA TYR A 37 -2.43 16.08 3.94
C TYR A 37 -2.13 17.10 5.04
N ALA A 38 -2.78 18.26 4.97
CA ALA A 38 -2.60 19.33 5.94
C ALA A 38 -3.06 18.92 7.36
N ALA A 39 -4.17 18.18 7.47
CA ALA A 39 -4.61 17.63 8.75
C ALA A 39 -3.58 16.66 9.34
N HIS A 40 -3.04 15.75 8.53
CA HIS A 40 -1.96 14.85 8.97
C HIS A 40 -0.69 15.60 9.37
N ALA A 41 -0.36 16.69 8.67
CA ALA A 41 0.82 17.51 8.99
C ALA A 41 0.66 18.26 10.32
N LEU A 42 -0.55 18.67 10.69
CA LEU A 42 -0.85 19.29 11.99
C LEU A 42 -0.83 18.27 13.14
N MET A 43 -1.48 17.12 12.95
CA MET A 43 -1.53 16.07 13.98
C MET A 43 -0.17 15.40 14.19
N MET A 44 0.61 15.27 13.12
CA MET A 44 1.91 14.60 13.09
C MET A 44 2.97 15.52 12.46
N PRO A 45 3.47 16.55 13.18
CA PRO A 45 4.47 17.50 12.68
C PRO A 45 5.71 16.76 12.17
N TYR A 46 6.26 17.21 11.03
CA TYR A 46 7.26 16.46 10.26
C TYR A 46 8.44 15.99 11.11
N GLN A 47 9.14 16.92 11.77
CA GLN A 47 10.36 16.60 12.55
C GLN A 47 10.07 15.65 13.71
N ALA A 48 8.99 15.90 14.46
CA ALA A 48 8.59 15.06 15.60
C ALA A 48 8.19 13.65 15.15
N PHE A 49 7.43 13.56 14.05
CA PHE A 49 6.99 12.29 13.52
C PHE A 49 8.13 11.50 12.89
N HIS A 50 9.00 12.14 12.09
CA HIS A 50 10.19 11.53 11.50
C HIS A 50 11.12 10.96 12.58
N ALA A 51 11.49 11.78 13.60
CA ALA A 51 12.35 11.34 14.69
C ALA A 51 11.72 10.18 15.50
N ALA A 52 10.39 10.17 15.65
CA ALA A 52 9.68 9.07 16.30
C ALA A 52 9.67 7.81 15.43
N ALA A 53 9.46 7.94 14.11
CA ALA A 53 9.45 6.84 13.16
C ALA A 53 10.81 6.12 13.11
N VAL A 54 11.90 6.85 12.97
CA VAL A 54 13.25 6.28 12.98
C VAL A 54 13.52 5.54 14.29
N ARG A 55 13.22 6.17 15.43
CA ARG A 55 13.44 5.60 16.75
C ARG A 55 12.61 4.35 17.02
N ALA A 56 11.36 4.31 16.53
CA ALA A 56 10.47 3.15 16.63
C ALA A 56 10.73 2.12 15.53
N ARG A 57 11.73 2.31 14.66
CA ARG A 57 11.97 1.47 13.50
C ARG A 57 10.69 1.28 12.66
N TYR A 58 9.95 2.40 12.49
CA TYR A 58 8.71 2.47 11.71
C TYR A 58 7.57 1.57 12.20
N ASP A 59 7.54 1.22 13.49
CA ASP A 59 6.41 0.51 14.11
C ASP A 59 5.16 1.39 14.10
N ILE A 60 4.17 0.99 13.30
CA ILE A 60 2.95 1.77 13.07
C ILE A 60 2.09 1.84 14.34
N ASP A 61 2.04 0.76 15.13
CA ASP A 61 1.24 0.73 16.36
C ASP A 61 1.85 1.63 17.45
N VAL A 62 3.16 1.68 17.55
CA VAL A 62 3.86 2.65 18.42
C VAL A 62 3.60 4.08 17.97
N LEU A 63 3.70 4.35 16.67
CA LEU A 63 3.49 5.69 16.12
C LEU A 63 2.05 6.17 16.30
N ARG A 64 1.04 5.36 15.96
CA ARG A 64 -0.36 5.74 16.12
C ARG A 64 -0.73 6.01 17.58
N SER A 65 -0.20 5.20 18.49
CA SER A 65 -0.41 5.40 19.93
C SER A 65 0.21 6.71 20.41
N ARG A 66 1.47 6.99 20.00
CA ARG A 66 2.20 8.20 20.39
C ARG A 66 1.53 9.50 19.93
N PHE A 67 0.95 9.50 18.71
CA PHE A 67 0.34 10.70 18.12
C PHE A 67 -1.20 10.74 18.26
N GLY A 68 -1.82 9.73 18.88
CA GLY A 68 -3.26 9.66 19.06
C GLY A 68 -4.02 9.56 17.72
N VAL A 69 -3.50 8.84 16.75
CA VAL A 69 -4.05 8.72 15.39
C VAL A 69 -4.43 7.28 15.05
N SER A 70 -5.18 7.08 13.97
CA SER A 70 -5.49 5.73 13.48
C SER A 70 -4.27 5.07 12.83
N PHE A 71 -4.32 3.74 12.68
CA PHE A 71 -3.31 2.97 11.95
C PHE A 71 -3.15 3.50 10.51
N GLU A 72 -4.26 3.74 9.84
CA GLU A 72 -4.29 4.30 8.49
C GLU A 72 -3.63 5.68 8.41
N GLN A 73 -3.92 6.57 9.37
CA GLN A 73 -3.33 7.91 9.40
C GLN A 73 -1.81 7.87 9.62
N ALA A 74 -1.34 7.00 10.53
CA ALA A 74 0.09 6.81 10.77
C ALA A 74 0.78 6.22 9.52
N ALA A 75 0.23 5.17 8.91
CA ALA A 75 0.76 4.56 7.69
C ALA A 75 0.81 5.56 6.52
N ASN A 76 -0.28 6.32 6.32
CA ASN A 76 -0.30 7.37 5.31
C ASN A 76 0.76 8.44 5.57
N ARG A 77 0.95 8.85 6.82
CA ARG A 77 1.97 9.84 7.18
C ARG A 77 3.39 9.35 6.89
N LEU A 78 3.67 8.05 7.06
CA LEU A 78 4.96 7.45 6.70
C LEU A 78 5.28 7.64 5.21
N THR A 79 4.30 7.54 4.32
CA THR A 79 4.51 7.76 2.88
C THR A 79 4.88 9.21 2.53
N MET A 80 4.70 10.14 3.44
CA MET A 80 4.94 11.57 3.25
C MET A 80 6.31 12.04 3.78
N LEU A 81 7.14 11.13 4.30
CA LEU A 81 8.46 11.46 4.87
C LEU A 81 9.52 11.57 3.75
N GLN A 82 9.34 12.51 2.82
CA GLN A 82 10.17 12.64 1.62
C GLN A 82 10.93 14.00 1.57
N ARG A 83 11.11 14.69 2.72
CA ARG A 83 11.82 15.97 2.75
C ARG A 83 13.31 15.75 2.48
N GLN A 84 13.86 16.51 1.54
CA GLN A 84 15.28 16.49 1.23
C GLN A 84 16.14 16.74 2.50
N GLY A 85 17.13 15.92 2.72
CA GLY A 85 18.03 15.97 3.90
C GLY A 85 17.45 15.42 5.20
N ALA A 86 16.18 15.01 5.21
CA ALA A 86 15.51 14.39 6.35
C ALA A 86 14.43 13.41 5.90
N SER A 87 14.71 12.61 4.88
CA SER A 87 13.79 11.59 4.37
C SER A 87 13.76 10.37 5.28
N GLY A 88 12.60 9.74 5.36
CA GLY A 88 12.46 8.41 5.94
C GLY A 88 12.51 7.33 4.86
N VAL A 89 12.19 6.08 5.26
CA VAL A 89 12.00 4.99 4.31
C VAL A 89 10.93 5.36 3.28
N PRO A 90 11.20 5.17 1.97
CA PRO A 90 10.29 5.58 0.90
C PRO A 90 9.12 4.59 0.75
N PHE A 91 8.17 4.66 1.67
CA PHE A 91 6.99 3.80 1.63
C PHE A 91 6.03 4.17 0.50
N PHE A 92 5.41 3.14 -0.08
CA PHE A 92 4.17 3.23 -0.85
C PHE A 92 3.00 2.63 -0.08
N MET A 93 1.79 3.03 -0.41
CA MET A 93 0.57 2.56 0.25
C MET A 93 -0.51 2.24 -0.78
N LEU A 94 -1.24 1.17 -0.53
CA LEU A 94 -2.41 0.73 -1.29
C LEU A 94 -3.54 0.39 -0.33
N GLU A 95 -4.75 0.84 -0.61
CA GLU A 95 -5.96 0.46 0.13
C GLU A 95 -6.97 -0.16 -0.83
N VAL A 96 -7.48 -1.33 -0.47
CA VAL A 96 -8.46 -2.09 -1.25
C VAL A 96 -9.64 -2.53 -0.40
N ASP A 97 -10.80 -2.79 -1.03
CA ASP A 97 -11.89 -3.53 -0.42
C ASP A 97 -11.72 -5.05 -0.62
N ASN A 98 -12.66 -5.83 -0.07
CA ASN A 98 -12.67 -7.28 -0.19
C ASN A 98 -12.96 -7.81 -1.61
N ALA A 99 -13.40 -6.95 -2.53
CA ALA A 99 -13.55 -7.26 -3.95
C ALA A 99 -12.31 -6.89 -4.78
N GLY A 100 -11.26 -6.34 -4.12
CA GLY A 100 -10.03 -5.91 -4.78
C GLY A 100 -10.11 -4.53 -5.44
N ASN A 101 -11.20 -3.77 -5.25
CA ASN A 101 -11.30 -2.41 -5.74
C ASN A 101 -10.34 -1.51 -4.96
N ARG A 102 -9.57 -0.70 -5.69
CA ARG A 102 -8.61 0.22 -5.10
C ARG A 102 -9.29 1.53 -4.71
N PHE A 103 -9.29 1.84 -3.42
CA PHE A 103 -9.79 3.11 -2.90
C PHE A 103 -8.74 4.20 -2.94
N ARG A 104 -7.51 3.84 -2.62
CA ARG A 104 -6.46 4.81 -2.45
C ARG A 104 -5.08 4.22 -2.73
N LYS A 105 -4.21 5.07 -3.24
CA LYS A 105 -2.78 4.82 -3.33
C LYS A 105 -2.05 6.09 -2.89
N ALA A 106 -0.92 5.93 -2.23
CA ALA A 106 -0.06 7.03 -1.82
C ALA A 106 1.40 6.57 -1.83
N GLY A 107 2.30 7.53 -1.73
CA GLY A 107 3.70 7.31 -1.50
C GLY A 107 4.56 7.28 -2.74
N SER A 108 5.77 6.83 -2.51
CA SER A 108 6.87 6.96 -3.43
C SER A 108 6.83 5.96 -4.57
N GLN A 109 7.83 6.08 -5.36
CA GLN A 109 8.08 5.31 -6.57
C GLN A 109 8.48 3.87 -6.25
N GLY A 110 8.35 3.01 -7.22
CA GLY A 110 8.96 1.69 -7.21
C GLY A 110 7.97 0.54 -7.31
N PHE A 111 6.82 0.57 -6.62
CA PHE A 111 5.87 -0.53 -6.74
C PHE A 111 4.98 -0.35 -7.98
N PRO A 112 5.13 -1.23 -9.00
CA PRO A 112 4.37 -1.11 -10.24
C PRO A 112 2.89 -1.44 -9.99
N GLN A 113 2.06 -0.41 -10.03
CA GLN A 113 0.61 -0.55 -9.92
C GLN A 113 -0.04 -0.31 -11.27
N SER A 114 -0.92 -1.24 -11.69
CA SER A 114 -1.74 -1.01 -12.88
C SER A 114 -2.63 0.23 -12.69
N ARG A 115 -2.80 1.01 -13.75
CA ARG A 115 -3.77 2.13 -13.78
C ARG A 115 -5.21 1.63 -13.89
N PHE A 116 -5.40 0.46 -14.48
CA PHE A 116 -6.71 -0.13 -14.81
C PHE A 116 -6.76 -1.57 -14.34
N GLY A 117 -7.95 -2.03 -13.96
CA GLY A 117 -8.19 -3.40 -13.51
C GLY A 117 -7.78 -3.64 -12.05
N GLY A 118 -7.92 -4.87 -11.62
CA GLY A 118 -7.56 -5.34 -10.29
C GLY A 118 -6.05 -5.37 -10.04
N GLY A 119 -5.67 -5.70 -8.82
CA GLY A 119 -4.29 -6.02 -8.45
C GLY A 119 -3.95 -7.49 -8.66
N CYS A 120 -2.76 -7.89 -8.25
CA CYS A 120 -2.41 -9.30 -8.17
C CYS A 120 -3.14 -9.98 -7.00
N PRO A 121 -3.87 -11.10 -7.20
CA PRO A 121 -4.55 -11.82 -6.12
C PRO A 121 -3.62 -12.32 -5.01
N LYS A 122 -2.34 -12.49 -5.31
CA LYS A 122 -1.31 -12.98 -4.38
C LYS A 122 -0.74 -11.89 -3.47
N LEU A 123 -1.18 -10.62 -3.59
CA LEU A 123 -0.72 -9.56 -2.70
C LEU A 123 -1.21 -9.82 -1.26
N PRO A 124 -0.37 -9.60 -0.24
CA PRO A 124 -0.71 -9.85 1.16
C PRO A 124 -1.90 -9.01 1.66
N VAL A 125 -2.25 -7.93 0.97
CA VAL A 125 -3.43 -7.12 1.27
C VAL A 125 -4.73 -7.93 1.20
N HIS A 126 -4.80 -8.95 0.33
CA HIS A 126 -5.96 -9.84 0.22
C HIS A 126 -5.99 -10.87 1.34
N VAL A 127 -4.82 -11.35 1.78
CA VAL A 127 -4.69 -12.27 2.93
C VAL A 127 -5.17 -11.61 4.23
N ALA A 128 -4.98 -10.30 4.38
CA ALA A 128 -5.38 -9.57 5.57
C ALA A 128 -6.88 -9.70 5.91
N PHE A 129 -7.75 -9.94 4.92
CA PHE A 129 -9.18 -10.15 5.15
C PHE A 129 -9.51 -11.48 5.86
N THR A 130 -8.59 -12.45 5.85
CA THR A 130 -8.79 -13.75 6.52
C THR A 130 -8.73 -13.64 8.05
N GLN A 131 -7.96 -12.67 8.56
CA GLN A 131 -7.80 -12.40 9.99
C GLN A 131 -7.86 -10.89 10.26
N PRO A 132 -9.04 -10.33 10.37
CA PRO A 132 -9.24 -8.90 10.55
C PRO A 132 -8.50 -8.34 11.76
N GLY A 133 -7.83 -7.21 11.59
CA GLY A 133 -7.08 -6.52 12.65
C GLY A 133 -5.66 -7.04 12.87
N GLN A 134 -5.30 -8.21 12.33
CA GLN A 134 -3.94 -8.73 12.40
C GLN A 134 -3.03 -8.08 11.34
N VAL A 135 -1.78 -7.88 11.71
CA VAL A 135 -0.73 -7.41 10.80
C VAL A 135 -0.07 -8.62 10.13
N PHE A 136 -0.06 -8.62 8.80
CA PHE A 136 0.67 -9.57 7.97
C PHE A 136 1.91 -8.91 7.40
N VAL A 137 3.02 -9.62 7.42
CA VAL A 137 4.30 -9.16 6.85
C VAL A 137 4.79 -10.20 5.87
N GLU A 138 5.08 -9.76 4.66
CA GLU A 138 5.51 -10.65 3.59
C GLU A 138 6.50 -9.94 2.65
N ALA A 139 7.48 -10.68 2.15
CA ALA A 139 8.30 -10.24 1.02
C ALA A 139 7.61 -10.66 -0.29
N VAL A 140 7.55 -9.74 -1.23
CA VAL A 140 6.98 -9.99 -2.56
C VAL A 140 8.01 -9.67 -3.65
N GLU A 141 8.00 -10.45 -4.73
CA GLU A 141 8.90 -10.27 -5.87
C GLU A 141 8.08 -9.97 -7.13
N MET A 142 8.42 -8.89 -7.82
CA MET A 142 7.85 -8.50 -9.11
C MET A 142 8.46 -9.30 -10.28
N PRO A 143 7.82 -9.32 -11.47
CA PRO A 143 8.33 -10.04 -12.63
C PRO A 143 9.72 -9.58 -13.11
N ASP A 144 10.13 -8.35 -12.83
CA ASP A 144 11.44 -7.77 -13.13
C ASP A 144 12.51 -8.10 -12.08
N GLY A 145 12.15 -8.88 -11.04
CA GLY A 145 13.03 -9.24 -9.94
C GLY A 145 13.10 -8.21 -8.81
N ALA A 146 12.37 -7.10 -8.89
CA ALA A 146 12.30 -6.14 -7.78
C ALA A 146 11.56 -6.74 -6.58
N GLU A 147 12.16 -6.67 -5.40
CA GLU A 147 11.60 -7.22 -4.16
C GLU A 147 11.14 -6.11 -3.23
N PHE A 148 10.02 -6.35 -2.55
CA PHE A 148 9.42 -5.41 -1.61
C PHE A 148 9.04 -6.10 -0.30
N LEU A 149 9.27 -5.40 0.81
CA LEU A 149 8.66 -5.72 2.10
C LEU A 149 7.27 -5.10 2.14
N CYS A 150 6.26 -5.92 2.42
CA CYS A 150 4.86 -5.52 2.49
C CYS A 150 4.29 -5.80 3.88
N ILE A 151 3.57 -4.82 4.43
CA ILE A 151 2.86 -4.86 5.71
C ILE A 151 1.39 -4.65 5.40
N ALA A 152 0.54 -5.63 5.70
CA ALA A 152 -0.88 -5.56 5.39
C ALA A 152 -1.74 -5.73 6.64
N ARG A 153 -2.84 -4.97 6.72
CA ARG A 153 -3.82 -5.04 7.81
C ARG A 153 -5.17 -4.56 7.33
N THR A 154 -6.25 -5.16 7.86
CA THR A 154 -7.60 -4.61 7.64
C THR A 154 -7.83 -3.33 8.43
N LEU A 155 -8.66 -2.48 7.86
CA LEU A 155 -9.18 -1.26 8.47
C LEU A 155 -10.68 -1.43 8.63
N GLU A 156 -11.16 -1.20 9.84
CA GLU A 156 -12.59 -1.21 10.13
C GLU A 156 -13.15 0.20 9.96
N GLY A 157 -14.20 0.32 9.18
CA GLY A 157 -14.98 1.55 9.06
C GLY A 157 -15.76 1.87 10.35
N PRO A 158 -16.41 3.04 10.41
CA PRO A 158 -17.29 3.35 11.52
C PRO A 158 -18.40 2.30 11.64
N GLN A 159 -18.75 1.95 12.87
CA GLN A 159 -19.86 1.05 13.13
C GLN A 159 -21.16 1.76 12.76
N GLY A 160 -21.91 1.16 11.86
CA GLY A 160 -23.28 1.55 11.53
C GLY A 160 -24.32 0.91 12.44
N ALA A 161 -25.59 1.00 12.04
CA ALA A 161 -26.68 0.29 12.70
C ALA A 161 -26.46 -1.23 12.62
N PHE A 162 -27.10 -1.99 13.53
CA PHE A 162 -26.97 -3.46 13.58
C PHE A 162 -27.31 -4.15 12.24
N SER A 163 -28.22 -3.57 11.46
CA SER A 163 -28.62 -4.05 10.14
C SER A 163 -27.64 -3.69 9.02
N GLU A 164 -26.69 -2.81 9.26
CA GLU A 164 -25.75 -2.35 8.24
C GLU A 164 -24.48 -3.21 8.26
N ARG A 165 -24.05 -3.62 7.09
CA ARG A 165 -22.76 -4.30 6.93
C ARG A 165 -21.63 -3.29 7.16
N PRO A 166 -20.74 -3.48 8.15
CA PRO A 166 -19.62 -2.58 8.36
C PRO A 166 -18.70 -2.58 7.13
N ARG A 167 -18.28 -1.39 6.72
CA ARG A 167 -17.27 -1.26 5.68
C ARG A 167 -15.92 -1.74 6.21
N ARG A 168 -15.33 -2.70 5.51
CA ARG A 168 -13.98 -3.18 5.80
C ARG A 168 -13.12 -3.02 4.56
N THR A 169 -11.96 -2.39 4.72
CA THR A 169 -10.92 -2.31 3.70
C THR A 169 -9.64 -2.96 4.25
N ALA A 170 -8.67 -3.18 3.39
CA ALA A 170 -7.32 -3.58 3.81
C ALA A 170 -6.30 -2.58 3.25
N LEU A 171 -5.33 -2.24 4.09
CA LEU A 171 -4.22 -1.38 3.74
C LEU A 171 -2.97 -2.23 3.60
N LEU A 172 -2.20 -1.98 2.55
CA LEU A 172 -0.86 -2.47 2.35
C LEU A 172 0.09 -1.28 2.37
N LEU A 173 1.06 -1.29 3.26
CA LEU A 173 2.21 -0.39 3.29
C LEU A 173 3.43 -1.20 2.88
N GLY A 174 4.22 -0.70 1.94
CA GLY A 174 5.41 -1.41 1.50
C GLY A 174 6.56 -0.50 1.15
N CYS A 175 7.74 -1.07 1.07
CA CYS A 175 8.96 -0.41 0.63
C CYS A 175 9.89 -1.41 -0.05
N ASP A 176 10.93 -0.92 -0.71
CA ASP A 176 12.00 -1.76 -1.24
C ASP A 176 12.59 -2.65 -0.13
N ILE A 177 12.90 -3.91 -0.46
CA ILE A 177 13.39 -4.91 0.49
C ILE A 177 14.73 -4.50 1.12
N GLY A 178 15.52 -3.66 0.47
CA GLY A 178 16.77 -3.13 0.99
C GLY A 178 16.63 -2.38 2.32
N PHE A 179 15.44 -1.87 2.63
CA PHE A 179 15.14 -1.18 3.90
C PHE A 179 14.69 -2.12 5.03
N ARG A 180 14.65 -3.44 4.82
CA ARG A 180 14.13 -4.42 5.80
C ARG A 180 14.78 -4.31 7.18
N ASP A 181 16.07 -4.05 7.24
CA ASP A 181 16.83 -4.00 8.50
C ASP A 181 16.58 -2.70 9.30
N GLU A 182 16.06 -1.67 8.64
CA GLU A 182 15.65 -0.42 9.28
C GLU A 182 14.25 -0.50 9.91
N ILE A 183 13.45 -1.50 9.50
CA ILE A 183 12.03 -1.61 9.82
C ILE A 183 11.81 -2.77 10.80
N VAL A 184 11.03 -2.55 11.86
CA VAL A 184 10.75 -3.59 12.86
C VAL A 184 10.13 -4.84 12.25
N TYR A 185 9.27 -4.67 11.25
CA TYR A 185 8.59 -5.76 10.56
C TYR A 185 9.51 -6.65 9.72
N GLY A 186 10.69 -6.16 9.36
CA GLY A 186 11.70 -6.95 8.65
C GLY A 186 12.13 -8.20 9.41
N ALA A 187 12.10 -8.17 10.74
CA ALA A 187 12.40 -9.31 11.59
C ALA A 187 11.34 -10.44 11.53
N ALA A 188 10.13 -10.13 11.05
CA ALA A 188 9.04 -11.12 10.91
C ALA A 188 9.11 -11.88 9.58
N LEU A 189 9.99 -11.49 8.65
CA LEU A 189 10.12 -12.19 7.38
C LEU A 189 10.77 -13.57 7.58
N PRO A 190 10.25 -14.63 6.91
CA PRO A 190 10.87 -15.95 6.93
C PRO A 190 12.32 -15.88 6.45
N GLY A 191 13.26 -16.44 7.21
CA GLY A 191 14.70 -16.39 6.89
C GLY A 191 15.45 -15.17 7.43
N ALA A 192 14.80 -14.28 8.17
CA ALA A 192 15.46 -13.18 8.91
C ALA A 192 16.35 -13.67 10.06
N ALA A 193 16.37 -14.95 10.39
CA ALA A 193 17.30 -15.54 11.36
C ALA A 193 18.75 -15.45 10.86
N ILE A 194 19.58 -14.95 11.70
CA ILE A 194 20.96 -14.42 11.69
C ILE A 194 22.02 -15.20 10.86
N THR A 195 21.70 -16.27 10.14
CA THR A 195 22.67 -17.13 9.47
C THR A 195 22.44 -17.36 7.97
N ALA A 196 21.41 -16.80 7.39
CA ALA A 196 21.23 -16.91 5.94
C ALA A 196 22.19 -15.94 5.24
N LYS A 197 23.13 -16.50 4.45
CA LYS A 197 23.87 -15.72 3.44
C LYS A 197 22.88 -14.81 2.72
N ALA A 198 23.27 -13.55 2.56
CA ALA A 198 22.51 -12.60 1.75
C ALA A 198 22.05 -13.28 0.46
N GLY A 199 20.75 -13.53 0.29
CA GLY A 199 20.26 -14.07 -0.96
C GLY A 199 18.96 -14.86 -0.97
N SER A 200 18.32 -15.21 0.15
CA SER A 200 17.10 -16.02 0.05
C SER A 200 16.09 -15.72 1.16
N ILE A 201 15.42 -14.60 1.04
CA ILE A 201 14.07 -14.49 1.60
C ILE A 201 13.16 -15.13 0.56
N ALA A 202 12.35 -16.12 0.96
CA ALA A 202 11.35 -16.69 0.07
C ALA A 202 10.27 -15.62 -0.21
N ALA A 203 10.47 -14.81 -1.24
CA ALA A 203 9.53 -13.80 -1.66
C ALA A 203 8.38 -14.42 -2.46
N THR A 204 7.15 -14.01 -2.17
CA THR A 204 5.99 -14.42 -2.94
C THR A 204 6.02 -13.78 -4.33
N PRO A 205 6.03 -14.58 -5.42
CA PRO A 205 6.01 -14.03 -6.76
C PRO A 205 4.64 -13.39 -7.06
N VAL A 206 4.64 -12.08 -7.27
CA VAL A 206 3.45 -11.26 -7.57
C VAL A 206 3.60 -10.55 -8.92
N GLY A 207 2.59 -9.80 -9.33
CA GLY A 207 2.61 -8.96 -10.51
C GLY A 207 1.81 -7.67 -10.32
N PRO A 208 1.88 -6.73 -11.28
CA PRO A 208 1.13 -5.47 -11.19
C PRO A 208 -0.39 -5.66 -11.31
N ALA A 209 -0.82 -6.58 -12.16
CA ALA A 209 -2.19 -7.08 -12.35
C ALA A 209 -2.13 -8.27 -13.29
N CYS A 210 -3.10 -9.19 -13.26
CA CYS A 210 -3.08 -10.40 -14.11
C CYS A 210 -2.95 -10.08 -15.60
N ARG A 211 -3.67 -9.05 -16.08
CA ARG A 211 -3.63 -8.61 -17.49
C ARG A 211 -2.27 -8.08 -17.96
N LEU A 212 -1.42 -7.65 -17.05
CA LEU A 212 -0.09 -7.08 -17.34
C LEU A 212 1.05 -8.00 -16.83
N CYS A 213 0.73 -9.18 -16.33
CA CYS A 213 1.69 -10.08 -15.71
C CYS A 213 2.00 -11.24 -16.66
N GLU A 214 3.27 -11.40 -17.00
CA GLU A 214 3.77 -12.45 -17.89
C GLU A 214 4.37 -13.65 -17.14
N ARG A 215 4.11 -13.78 -15.83
CA ARG A 215 4.57 -14.96 -15.08
C ARG A 215 3.85 -16.22 -15.58
N VAL A 216 4.64 -17.23 -15.93
CA VAL A 216 4.15 -18.55 -16.34
C VAL A 216 3.80 -19.39 -15.11
N GLY A 217 2.84 -20.32 -15.23
CA GLY A 217 2.48 -21.27 -14.17
C GLY A 217 1.82 -20.63 -12.94
N CYS A 218 1.14 -19.51 -13.09
CA CYS A 218 0.52 -18.80 -11.97
C CYS A 218 -0.86 -19.37 -11.63
N LEU A 219 -0.96 -20.16 -10.54
CA LEU A 219 -2.23 -20.78 -10.07
C LEU A 219 -3.30 -19.75 -9.65
N ALA A 220 -2.90 -18.55 -9.34
CA ALA A 220 -3.81 -17.47 -8.92
C ALA A 220 -4.21 -16.52 -10.08
N ARG A 221 -3.89 -16.89 -11.32
CA ARG A 221 -4.22 -16.06 -12.48
C ARG A 221 -5.74 -15.99 -12.68
N ALA A 222 -6.28 -14.78 -12.57
CA ALA A 222 -7.72 -14.52 -12.71
C ALA A 222 -8.12 -14.01 -14.11
N GLU A 223 -7.17 -13.46 -14.89
CA GLU A 223 -7.40 -12.88 -16.20
C GLU A 223 -6.23 -13.18 -17.15
N PRO A 224 -6.48 -13.37 -18.46
CA PRO A 224 -5.42 -13.57 -19.42
C PRO A 224 -4.54 -12.32 -19.59
N PRO A 225 -3.24 -12.46 -19.82
CA PRO A 225 -2.38 -11.34 -20.15
C PRO A 225 -2.75 -10.75 -21.51
N VAL A 226 -2.77 -9.42 -21.63
CA VAL A 226 -3.06 -8.74 -22.90
C VAL A 226 -1.89 -8.76 -23.88
N THR A 227 -0.70 -9.10 -23.40
CA THR A 227 0.55 -9.11 -24.15
C THR A 227 0.84 -10.44 -24.83
N ARG A 228 0.07 -11.49 -24.52
CA ARG A 228 0.28 -12.84 -25.07
C ARG A 228 -1.02 -13.45 -25.53
N PRO A 229 -1.00 -14.30 -26.59
CA PRO A 229 -2.17 -15.07 -26.99
C PRO A 229 -2.55 -16.08 -25.89
N LEU A 230 -3.83 -16.38 -25.78
CA LEU A 230 -4.31 -17.48 -24.93
C LEU A 230 -3.71 -18.80 -25.41
N GLY A 231 -2.93 -19.44 -24.56
CA GLY A 231 -2.44 -20.81 -24.75
C GLY A 231 -3.39 -21.77 -24.04
N LEU A 232 -4.56 -22.01 -24.62
CA LEU A 232 -5.46 -23.05 -24.12
C LEU A 232 -4.92 -24.40 -24.57
N ASP A 233 -4.43 -25.18 -23.64
CA ASP A 233 -4.16 -26.60 -23.86
C ASP A 233 -5.34 -27.38 -23.30
N GLU A 234 -6.16 -27.96 -24.22
CA GLU A 234 -7.33 -28.76 -23.86
C GLU A 234 -6.98 -30.06 -23.09
N MET A 235 -5.70 -30.46 -23.12
CA MET A 235 -5.22 -31.63 -22.42
C MET A 235 -4.72 -31.34 -21.01
N VAL A 236 -4.55 -30.09 -20.65
CA VAL A 236 -4.10 -29.67 -19.30
C VAL A 236 -5.30 -29.21 -18.49
N THR A 237 -5.81 -30.13 -17.67
CA THR A 237 -6.82 -29.79 -16.68
C THR A 237 -6.14 -29.39 -15.37
N GLY A 238 -6.39 -28.17 -14.88
CA GLY A 238 -6.25 -28.00 -13.45
C GLY A 238 -5.53 -26.80 -12.89
N LEU A 239 -4.98 -25.86 -13.64
CA LEU A 239 -4.28 -24.77 -12.98
C LEU A 239 -4.99 -23.43 -13.15
N SER A 240 -5.15 -22.97 -14.34
CA SER A 240 -5.96 -21.78 -14.67
C SER A 240 -6.33 -21.89 -16.15
N ALA A 241 -7.58 -21.58 -16.48
CA ALA A 241 -8.02 -21.48 -17.88
C ALA A 241 -7.27 -20.41 -18.69
N PHE A 242 -6.46 -19.59 -18.00
CA PHE A 242 -5.73 -18.46 -18.57
C PHE A 242 -4.20 -18.61 -18.46
N ASP A 243 -3.73 -19.81 -18.15
CA ASP A 243 -2.28 -20.04 -18.16
C ASP A 243 -1.77 -20.09 -19.60
N PHE A 244 -0.51 -19.71 -19.79
CA PHE A 244 0.18 -19.74 -21.08
C PHE A 244 1.60 -20.26 -20.86
N GLN A 245 2.12 -20.95 -21.85
CA GLN A 245 3.49 -21.46 -21.86
C GLN A 245 4.47 -20.45 -22.45
#